data_264e2ecfe840fd0aaf2050607b19dabe
#
_entry.id   264e2ecfe840fd0aaf2050607b19dabe
#
_cell.length_a   1.000
_cell.length_b   1.000
_cell.length_c   1.000
_cell.angle_alpha   90.00
_cell.angle_beta   90.00
_cell.angle_gamma   90.00
#
_symmetry.space_group_name_H-M   'P 1'
#
loop_
_entity.id
_entity.type
_entity.pdbx_description
1 polymer ?
#
loop_
_entity_poly.entity_id
_entity_poly.type
_entity_poly.pdbx_seq_one_letter_code
_entity_poly.pdbx_strand_id
1 'polypeptide(L)'
;LSKQIAVSTPGDILFHIRAKQMGLCYEFASIIDEKLKGAVEAIDETHGFRYMDGKAIIGFVDGTESPAVDENPYHFAVVGEEDPDFAGGSYVFVQKYIHDMDAWNALSVEEQEKVIGRRKFNDVELSDEEKPANAHNAVANIGDDLKIVRANMPFANTAKREYGTYFIGYASTFSTTRQMLESMFIGNPVGNTDRLLDFSTAITGTLFFAPSYDFLGEE
;
A
#
# COMPACT_ATOMS: atom_id res chain seq x y z
N LEU A 1 2.24 8.00 23.38
CA LEU A 1 1.41 7.05 22.63
C LEU A 1 1.00 7.74 21.34
N SER A 2 1.27 7.10 20.18
CA SER A 2 0.83 7.57 18.87
C SER A 2 -0.70 7.75 18.88
N LYS A 3 -1.18 8.80 18.19
CA LYS A 3 -2.62 9.00 17.96
C LYS A 3 -3.17 8.03 16.91
N GLN A 4 -2.30 7.56 16.01
CA GLN A 4 -2.63 6.64 14.92
C GLN A 4 -2.15 5.23 15.28
N ILE A 5 -2.91 4.24 14.84
CA ILE A 5 -2.64 2.83 15.12
C ILE A 5 -2.58 2.07 13.80
N ALA A 6 -1.49 1.35 13.58
CA ALA A 6 -1.43 0.31 12.56
C ALA A 6 -2.18 -0.91 13.12
N VAL A 7 -3.44 -1.06 12.70
CA VAL A 7 -4.28 -2.18 13.18
C VAL A 7 -3.78 -3.51 12.60
N SER A 8 -4.00 -4.60 13.34
CA SER A 8 -3.83 -5.96 12.85
C SER A 8 -5.22 -6.61 12.75
N THR A 9 -5.53 -7.14 11.59
CA THR A 9 -6.83 -7.77 11.31
C THR A 9 -6.64 -9.21 10.82
N PRO A 10 -7.59 -10.12 11.10
CA PRO A 10 -7.50 -11.50 10.66
C PRO A 10 -7.65 -11.62 9.13
N GLY A 11 -7.16 -12.76 8.61
CA GLY A 11 -7.28 -13.16 7.21
C GLY A 11 -6.34 -14.32 6.94
N ASP A 12 -6.85 -15.42 6.37
CA ASP A 12 -6.05 -16.62 6.10
C ASP A 12 -5.61 -16.69 4.65
N ILE A 13 -6.45 -16.20 3.73
CA ILE A 13 -6.20 -16.23 2.28
C ILE A 13 -6.46 -14.85 1.70
N LEU A 14 -5.55 -14.38 0.83
CA LEU A 14 -5.68 -13.16 0.05
C LEU A 14 -5.67 -13.49 -1.45
N PHE A 15 -6.64 -13.00 -2.19
CA PHE A 15 -6.63 -13.00 -3.64
C PHE A 15 -6.44 -11.59 -4.17
N HIS A 16 -5.28 -11.30 -4.76
CA HIS A 16 -5.02 -10.05 -5.46
C HIS A 16 -5.29 -10.23 -6.95
N ILE A 17 -6.50 -9.91 -7.38
CA ILE A 17 -6.97 -10.10 -8.75
C ILE A 17 -6.79 -8.82 -9.55
N ARG A 18 -6.07 -8.91 -10.68
CA ARG A 18 -5.79 -7.76 -11.56
C ARG A 18 -6.12 -8.10 -13.01
N ALA A 19 -6.86 -7.21 -13.67
CA ALA A 19 -7.12 -7.30 -15.10
C ALA A 19 -7.31 -5.91 -15.72
N LYS A 20 -7.33 -5.83 -17.06
CA LYS A 20 -7.60 -4.58 -17.79
C LYS A 20 -9.06 -4.13 -17.67
N GLN A 21 -9.95 -5.04 -17.31
CA GLN A 21 -11.38 -4.78 -17.20
C GLN A 21 -11.92 -5.37 -15.89
N MET A 22 -12.77 -4.63 -15.20
CA MET A 22 -13.39 -5.06 -13.95
C MET A 22 -14.23 -6.34 -14.14
N GLY A 23 -14.88 -6.51 -15.29
CA GLY A 23 -15.64 -7.72 -15.60
C GLY A 23 -14.79 -8.99 -15.54
N LEU A 24 -13.52 -8.93 -15.99
CA LEU A 24 -12.61 -10.08 -15.89
C LEU A 24 -12.20 -10.36 -14.44
N CYS A 25 -12.02 -9.32 -13.62
CA CYS A 25 -11.78 -9.50 -12.20
C CYS A 25 -12.97 -10.19 -11.53
N TYR A 26 -14.20 -9.75 -11.85
CA TYR A 26 -15.42 -10.34 -11.31
C TYR A 26 -15.56 -11.82 -11.72
N GLU A 27 -15.40 -12.14 -13.02
CA GLU A 27 -15.47 -13.52 -13.49
C GLU A 27 -14.49 -14.45 -12.76
N PHE A 28 -13.25 -13.98 -12.59
CA PHE A 28 -12.23 -14.76 -11.88
C PHE A 28 -12.57 -14.91 -10.39
N ALA A 29 -13.00 -13.82 -9.74
CA ALA A 29 -13.45 -13.87 -8.34
C ALA A 29 -14.61 -14.84 -8.15
N SER A 30 -15.61 -14.85 -9.06
CA SER A 30 -16.77 -15.74 -8.98
C SER A 30 -16.38 -17.22 -9.15
N ILE A 31 -15.37 -17.51 -9.99
CA ILE A 31 -14.83 -18.88 -10.15
C ILE A 31 -14.15 -19.33 -8.85
N ILE A 32 -13.39 -18.45 -8.21
CA ILE A 32 -12.74 -18.74 -6.92
C ILE A 32 -13.80 -19.00 -5.85
N ASP A 33 -14.79 -18.12 -5.73
CA ASP A 33 -15.87 -18.23 -4.75
C ASP A 33 -16.62 -19.57 -4.89
N GLU A 34 -17.02 -19.94 -6.10
CA GLU A 34 -17.71 -21.23 -6.33
C GLU A 34 -16.82 -22.44 -6.01
N LYS A 35 -15.51 -22.37 -6.32
CA LYS A 35 -14.56 -23.45 -6.02
C LYS A 35 -14.29 -23.61 -4.52
N LEU A 36 -14.32 -22.53 -3.77
CA LEU A 36 -14.04 -22.51 -2.34
C LEU A 36 -15.31 -22.53 -1.46
N LYS A 37 -16.47 -22.59 -2.08
CA LYS A 37 -17.78 -22.57 -1.42
C LYS A 37 -17.90 -23.61 -0.31
N GLY A 38 -18.21 -23.13 0.89
CA GLY A 38 -18.34 -23.97 2.08
C GLY A 38 -17.01 -24.32 2.77
N ALA A 39 -15.86 -23.97 2.18
CA ALA A 39 -14.55 -24.13 2.80
C ALA A 39 -14.01 -22.83 3.40
N VAL A 40 -14.42 -21.68 2.86
CA VAL A 40 -13.99 -20.34 3.30
C VAL A 40 -15.19 -19.40 3.43
N GLU A 41 -14.97 -18.28 4.13
CA GLU A 41 -15.88 -17.15 4.23
C GLU A 41 -15.14 -15.89 3.79
N ALA A 42 -15.72 -15.10 2.87
CA ALA A 42 -15.17 -13.83 2.47
C ALA A 42 -15.40 -12.79 3.58
N ILE A 43 -14.34 -12.27 4.16
CA ILE A 43 -14.39 -11.28 5.26
C ILE A 43 -14.23 -9.84 4.79
N ASP A 44 -13.61 -9.62 3.64
CA ASP A 44 -13.50 -8.30 2.97
C ASP A 44 -13.36 -8.50 1.45
N GLU A 45 -13.97 -7.59 0.71
CA GLU A 45 -13.80 -7.49 -0.74
C GLU A 45 -13.70 -6.01 -1.11
N THR A 46 -12.65 -5.63 -1.80
CA THR A 46 -12.41 -4.24 -2.20
C THR A 46 -12.18 -4.13 -3.69
N HIS A 47 -13.02 -3.35 -4.36
CA HIS A 47 -12.90 -3.05 -5.79
C HIS A 47 -12.11 -1.76 -5.99
N GLY A 48 -10.86 -1.90 -6.38
CA GLY A 48 -10.02 -0.76 -6.75
C GLY A 48 -10.20 -0.37 -8.22
N PHE A 49 -9.88 0.87 -8.55
CA PHE A 49 -9.91 1.37 -9.92
C PHE A 49 -8.72 2.28 -10.20
N ARG A 50 -8.34 2.38 -11.49
CA ARG A 50 -7.33 3.34 -11.92
C ARG A 50 -7.94 4.74 -11.92
N TYR A 51 -7.40 5.64 -11.10
CA TYR A 51 -7.85 7.01 -10.98
C TYR A 51 -6.84 7.97 -11.62
N MET A 52 -7.33 8.89 -12.47
CA MET A 52 -6.58 10.01 -13.07
C MET A 52 -5.13 9.65 -13.46
N ASP A 53 -4.95 8.67 -14.35
CA ASP A 53 -3.65 8.23 -14.87
C ASP A 53 -2.65 7.69 -13.83
N GLY A 54 -3.15 7.17 -12.70
CA GLY A 54 -2.31 6.55 -11.66
C GLY A 54 -2.14 7.41 -10.42
N LYS A 55 -3.08 8.31 -10.16
CA LYS A 55 -3.13 9.06 -8.91
C LYS A 55 -3.89 8.30 -7.82
N ALA A 56 -3.50 8.52 -6.58
CA ALA A 56 -4.34 8.24 -5.42
C ALA A 56 -5.56 9.17 -5.39
N ILE A 57 -6.64 8.78 -4.69
CA ILE A 57 -7.87 9.56 -4.64
C ILE A 57 -7.67 10.95 -4.01
N ILE A 58 -6.63 11.14 -3.22
CA ILE A 58 -6.20 12.43 -2.64
C ILE A 58 -5.54 13.35 -3.66
N GLY A 59 -5.36 12.90 -4.91
CA GLY A 59 -4.95 13.71 -6.07
C GLY A 59 -3.45 13.75 -6.37
N PHE A 60 -2.62 12.99 -5.67
CA PHE A 60 -1.18 12.86 -5.92
C PHE A 60 -0.86 11.58 -6.70
N VAL A 61 0.27 11.57 -7.42
CA VAL A 61 0.74 10.38 -8.12
C VAL A 61 1.06 9.29 -7.08
N ASP A 62 0.61 8.07 -7.33
CA ASP A 62 0.86 6.93 -6.45
C ASP A 62 2.01 6.07 -7.00
N GLY A 63 2.81 5.52 -6.10
CA GLY A 63 3.86 4.57 -6.46
C GLY A 63 5.19 5.20 -6.89
N THR A 64 5.40 6.49 -6.70
CA THR A 64 6.65 7.19 -7.06
C THR A 64 7.90 6.65 -6.38
N GLU A 65 7.76 6.10 -5.18
CA GLU A 65 8.85 5.47 -4.40
C GLU A 65 8.94 3.94 -4.62
N SER A 66 8.17 3.36 -5.55
CA SER A 66 8.37 1.96 -5.94
C SER A 66 9.65 1.83 -6.75
N PRO A 67 10.39 0.70 -6.63
CA PRO A 67 11.60 0.48 -7.42
C PRO A 67 11.31 0.65 -8.91
N ALA A 68 12.15 1.41 -9.61
CA ALA A 68 12.07 1.54 -11.05
C ALA A 68 12.43 0.21 -11.76
N VAL A 69 12.05 0.06 -13.02
CA VAL A 69 12.28 -1.19 -13.77
C VAL A 69 13.79 -1.52 -13.87
N ASP A 70 14.64 -0.51 -13.99
CA ASP A 70 16.10 -0.64 -14.04
C ASP A 70 16.75 -0.89 -12.67
N GLU A 71 16.04 -0.69 -11.57
CA GLU A 71 16.49 -1.03 -10.20
C GLU A 71 16.26 -2.49 -9.83
N ASN A 72 15.83 -3.35 -10.76
CA ASN A 72 15.48 -4.75 -10.52
C ASN A 72 14.45 -4.93 -9.38
N PRO A 73 13.16 -4.66 -9.63
CA PRO A 73 12.10 -4.77 -8.62
C PRO A 73 12.02 -6.14 -7.93
N TYR A 74 12.46 -7.21 -8.61
CA TYR A 74 12.49 -8.56 -8.04
C TYR A 74 13.40 -8.66 -6.81
N HIS A 75 14.52 -7.95 -6.80
CA HIS A 75 15.44 -7.92 -5.66
C HIS A 75 14.75 -7.43 -4.37
N PHE A 76 13.81 -6.51 -4.50
CA PHE A 76 13.08 -5.95 -3.36
C PHE A 76 11.83 -6.75 -2.98
N ALA A 77 11.23 -7.44 -3.93
CA ALA A 77 9.93 -8.08 -3.75
C ALA A 77 10.01 -9.59 -3.50
N VAL A 78 11.02 -10.26 -4.05
CA VAL A 78 11.09 -11.74 -4.07
C VAL A 78 12.14 -12.23 -3.11
N VAL A 79 11.78 -13.19 -2.27
CA VAL A 79 12.67 -13.87 -1.32
C VAL A 79 13.75 -14.62 -2.10
N GLY A 80 15.01 -14.39 -1.75
CA GLY A 80 16.18 -15.01 -2.34
C GLY A 80 16.80 -16.10 -1.46
N GLU A 81 18.13 -16.20 -1.54
CA GLU A 81 18.91 -17.20 -0.78
C GLU A 81 19.00 -16.87 0.71
N GLU A 82 18.61 -15.67 1.12
CA GLU A 82 18.55 -15.25 2.53
C GLU A 82 17.52 -16.04 3.35
N ASP A 83 16.49 -16.60 2.69
CA ASP A 83 15.49 -17.49 3.31
C ASP A 83 15.14 -18.63 2.34
N PRO A 84 15.99 -19.67 2.22
CA PRO A 84 15.89 -20.69 1.17
C PRO A 84 14.59 -21.49 1.17
N ASP A 85 13.95 -21.65 2.34
CA ASP A 85 12.70 -22.39 2.48
C ASP A 85 11.50 -21.63 1.84
N PHE A 86 11.65 -20.32 1.66
CA PHE A 86 10.64 -19.42 1.09
C PHE A 86 11.10 -18.76 -0.22
N ALA A 87 12.25 -19.18 -0.77
CA ALA A 87 12.81 -18.60 -1.98
C ALA A 87 11.83 -18.61 -3.15
N GLY A 88 11.84 -17.55 -3.94
CA GLY A 88 10.90 -17.34 -5.06
C GLY A 88 9.50 -16.85 -4.65
N GLY A 89 9.18 -16.83 -3.36
CA GLY A 89 7.95 -16.25 -2.83
C GLY A 89 8.07 -14.76 -2.49
N SER A 90 7.06 -14.19 -1.85
CA SER A 90 7.04 -12.79 -1.45
C SER A 90 6.21 -12.58 -0.20
N TYR A 91 6.68 -11.75 0.73
CA TYR A 91 5.87 -11.26 1.84
C TYR A 91 4.94 -10.17 1.33
N VAL A 92 3.64 -10.34 1.54
CA VAL A 92 2.60 -9.45 1.04
C VAL A 92 1.88 -8.81 2.22
N PHE A 93 2.06 -7.50 2.40
CA PHE A 93 1.39 -6.76 3.44
C PHE A 93 0.29 -5.88 2.84
N VAL A 94 -0.90 -5.95 3.42
CA VAL A 94 -2.05 -5.16 2.98
C VAL A 94 -2.62 -4.31 4.09
N GLN A 95 -3.02 -3.09 3.74
CA GLN A 95 -3.78 -2.18 4.60
C GLN A 95 -4.84 -1.43 3.79
N LYS A 96 -6.05 -1.38 4.32
CA LYS A 96 -7.13 -0.56 3.77
C LYS A 96 -7.20 0.75 4.54
N TYR A 97 -6.98 1.86 3.84
CA TYR A 97 -7.03 3.22 4.41
C TYR A 97 -8.30 3.92 3.99
N ILE A 98 -8.99 4.53 4.95
CA ILE A 98 -10.09 5.47 4.70
C ILE A 98 -9.55 6.88 4.84
N HIS A 99 -9.85 7.75 3.86
CA HIS A 99 -9.43 9.14 3.84
C HIS A 99 -10.57 10.07 4.28
N ASP A 100 -10.27 10.99 5.19
CA ASP A 100 -11.13 12.14 5.51
C ASP A 100 -10.99 13.19 4.39
N MET A 101 -11.78 13.02 3.33
CA MET A 101 -11.73 13.90 2.17
C MET A 101 -12.26 15.30 2.45
N ASP A 102 -13.09 15.48 3.47
CA ASP A 102 -13.56 16.82 3.88
C ASP A 102 -12.41 17.61 4.52
N ALA A 103 -11.70 17.00 5.47
CA ALA A 103 -10.51 17.60 6.09
C ALA A 103 -9.38 17.78 5.07
N TRP A 104 -9.16 16.79 4.18
CA TRP A 104 -8.14 16.87 3.13
C TRP A 104 -8.39 18.01 2.14
N ASN A 105 -9.61 18.15 1.66
CA ASN A 105 -10.00 19.18 0.70
C ASN A 105 -10.11 20.59 1.32
N ALA A 106 -10.15 20.70 2.64
CA ALA A 106 -10.09 21.99 3.33
C ALA A 106 -8.67 22.58 3.34
N LEU A 107 -7.64 21.77 3.10
CA LEU A 107 -6.26 22.23 2.97
C LEU A 107 -6.03 22.97 1.65
N SER A 108 -5.17 24.00 1.67
CA SER A 108 -4.63 24.56 0.44
C SER A 108 -3.75 23.53 -0.30
N VAL A 109 -3.50 23.75 -1.60
CA VAL A 109 -2.63 22.87 -2.39
C VAL A 109 -1.23 22.82 -1.76
N GLU A 110 -0.70 23.96 -1.32
CA GLU A 110 0.62 24.05 -0.69
C GLU A 110 0.70 23.26 0.62
N GLU A 111 -0.39 23.24 1.40
CA GLU A 111 -0.45 22.42 2.63
C GLU A 111 -0.53 20.94 2.30
N GLN A 112 -1.34 20.54 1.30
CA GLN A 112 -1.38 19.15 0.82
C GLN A 112 -0.01 18.69 0.32
N GLU A 113 0.71 19.54 -0.45
CA GLU A 113 2.07 19.27 -0.92
C GLU A 113 3.05 19.05 0.23
N LYS A 114 2.95 19.84 1.31
CA LYS A 114 3.76 19.66 2.52
C LYS A 114 3.39 18.38 3.30
N VAL A 115 2.15 17.93 3.24
CA VAL A 115 1.77 16.65 3.85
C VAL A 115 2.40 15.48 3.09
N ILE A 116 2.38 15.54 1.76
CA ILE A 116 2.92 14.44 0.92
C ILE A 116 4.43 14.54 0.75
N GLY A 117 4.98 15.77 0.65
CA GLY A 117 6.38 16.04 0.35
C GLY A 117 6.69 16.18 -1.14
N ARG A 118 5.66 16.30 -1.99
CA ARG A 118 5.78 16.42 -3.46
C ARG A 118 4.80 17.44 -4.00
N ARG A 119 5.10 18.01 -5.17
CA ARG A 119 4.19 18.89 -5.90
C ARG A 119 3.01 18.11 -6.48
N LYS A 120 1.80 18.61 -6.31
CA LYS A 120 0.56 17.92 -6.68
C LYS A 120 0.38 17.72 -8.20
N PHE A 121 0.86 18.67 -9.00
CA PHE A 121 0.59 18.69 -10.44
C PHE A 121 1.69 18.04 -11.29
N ASN A 122 2.94 18.14 -10.89
CA ASN A 122 4.09 17.66 -11.67
C ASN A 122 4.91 16.59 -10.96
N ASP A 123 4.48 16.17 -9.76
CA ASP A 123 5.10 15.12 -8.94
C ASP A 123 6.58 15.38 -8.57
N VAL A 124 7.06 16.60 -8.71
CA VAL A 124 8.41 16.95 -8.29
C VAL A 124 8.49 16.96 -6.78
N GLU A 125 9.49 16.30 -6.22
CA GLU A 125 9.76 16.31 -4.79
C GLU A 125 10.06 17.72 -4.28
N LEU A 126 9.56 18.06 -3.09
CA LEU A 126 9.91 19.34 -2.44
C LEU A 126 11.38 19.36 -2.06
N SER A 127 12.02 20.54 -2.11
CA SER A 127 13.38 20.69 -1.63
C SER A 127 13.49 20.41 -0.14
N ASP A 128 14.68 20.11 0.34
CA ASP A 128 14.90 19.80 1.77
C ASP A 128 14.55 20.98 2.68
N GLU A 129 14.63 22.23 2.17
CA GLU A 129 14.23 23.43 2.91
C GLU A 129 12.70 23.58 3.01
N GLU A 130 11.94 23.07 2.01
CA GLU A 130 10.49 23.19 1.95
C GLU A 130 9.77 21.98 2.56
N LYS A 131 10.40 20.81 2.50
CA LYS A 131 9.81 19.53 2.89
C LYS A 131 9.81 19.35 4.42
N PRO A 132 8.66 19.24 5.07
CA PRO A 132 8.61 18.93 6.49
C PRO A 132 9.22 17.55 6.78
N ALA A 133 9.90 17.42 7.94
CA ALA A 133 10.50 16.15 8.36
C ALA A 133 9.48 15.01 8.57
N ASN A 134 8.19 15.35 8.72
CA ASN A 134 7.09 14.39 8.85
C ASN A 134 6.20 14.32 7.60
N ALA A 135 6.65 14.84 6.46
CA ALA A 135 5.99 14.61 5.18
C ALA A 135 5.97 13.11 4.87
N HIS A 136 4.91 12.65 4.21
CA HIS A 136 4.70 11.22 3.91
C HIS A 136 5.91 10.57 3.23
N ASN A 137 6.44 11.20 2.17
CA ASN A 137 7.60 10.64 1.47
C ASN A 137 8.88 10.68 2.31
N ALA A 138 9.03 11.63 3.25
CA ALA A 138 10.20 11.71 4.12
C ALA A 138 10.20 10.60 5.18
N VAL A 139 9.03 10.22 5.70
CA VAL A 139 8.94 9.17 6.74
C VAL A 139 8.70 7.77 6.17
N ALA A 140 8.07 7.64 5.01
CA ALA A 140 7.86 6.36 4.35
C ALA A 140 9.10 5.84 3.64
N ASN A 141 10.03 6.72 3.25
CA ASN A 141 11.33 6.34 2.71
C ASN A 141 12.31 6.05 3.85
N ILE A 142 12.74 4.79 3.95
CA ILE A 142 13.68 4.31 4.98
C ILE A 142 15.09 4.01 4.43
N GLY A 143 15.37 4.46 3.20
CA GLY A 143 16.65 4.31 2.50
C GLY A 143 16.52 3.56 1.18
N ASP A 144 17.46 3.83 0.27
CA ASP A 144 17.43 3.31 -1.10
C ASP A 144 17.56 1.78 -1.19
N ASP A 145 18.20 1.16 -0.21
CA ASP A 145 18.38 -0.29 -0.14
C ASP A 145 17.16 -1.03 0.47
N LEU A 146 16.19 -0.28 1.00
CA LEU A 146 15.05 -0.82 1.72
C LEU A 146 13.73 -0.41 1.06
N LYS A 147 13.52 -0.86 -0.17
CA LYS A 147 12.30 -0.60 -0.95
C LYS A 147 11.34 -1.79 -0.90
N ILE A 148 10.09 -1.53 -1.26
CA ILE A 148 9.05 -2.55 -1.50
C ILE A 148 8.37 -2.27 -2.84
N VAL A 149 7.86 -3.30 -3.50
CA VAL A 149 7.05 -3.14 -4.71
C VAL A 149 5.60 -2.93 -4.30
N ARG A 150 5.03 -1.78 -4.67
CA ARG A 150 3.64 -1.42 -4.35
C ARG A 150 2.72 -1.60 -5.54
N ALA A 151 1.50 -2.02 -5.27
CA ALA A 151 0.44 -2.16 -6.26
C ALA A 151 -0.88 -1.59 -5.72
N ASN A 152 -0.79 -0.41 -5.08
CA ASN A 152 -1.92 0.27 -4.47
C ASN A 152 -3.03 0.56 -5.47
N MET A 153 -4.26 0.63 -4.99
CA MET A 153 -5.41 1.07 -5.78
C MET A 153 -6.33 1.96 -4.94
N PRO A 154 -6.79 3.08 -5.49
CA PRO A 154 -7.91 3.82 -4.92
C PRO A 154 -9.18 2.99 -4.98
N PHE A 155 -10.04 3.17 -3.99
CA PHE A 155 -11.43 2.70 -4.00
C PHE A 155 -12.36 3.80 -3.48
N ALA A 156 -13.61 3.79 -3.90
CA ALA A 156 -14.59 4.77 -3.45
C ALA A 156 -16.01 4.23 -3.50
N ASN A 157 -16.81 4.65 -2.52
CA ASN A 157 -18.25 4.52 -2.51
C ASN A 157 -18.86 5.86 -2.09
N THR A 158 -19.30 6.64 -3.07
CA THR A 158 -19.81 8.00 -2.82
C THR A 158 -21.10 8.01 -1.99
N ALA A 159 -21.95 6.98 -2.14
CA ALA A 159 -23.18 6.86 -1.36
C ALA A 159 -22.93 6.64 0.13
N LYS A 160 -21.82 5.94 0.45
CA LYS A 160 -21.37 5.72 1.84
C LYS A 160 -20.37 6.75 2.33
N ARG A 161 -19.93 7.68 1.46
CA ARG A 161 -18.82 8.62 1.72
C ARG A 161 -17.52 7.90 2.15
N GLU A 162 -17.29 6.72 1.61
CA GLU A 162 -16.06 5.96 1.80
C GLU A 162 -15.10 6.25 0.63
N TYR A 163 -13.95 6.78 0.92
CA TYR A 163 -12.89 7.09 -0.03
C TYR A 163 -11.58 6.60 0.53
N GLY A 164 -10.79 5.89 -0.25
CA GLY A 164 -9.61 5.30 0.35
C GLY A 164 -8.57 4.80 -0.64
N THR A 165 -7.50 4.26 -0.07
CA THR A 165 -6.44 3.53 -0.76
C THR A 165 -6.35 2.13 -0.16
N TYR A 166 -6.43 1.12 -1.02
CA TYR A 166 -6.02 -0.23 -0.65
C TYR A 166 -4.53 -0.35 -0.93
N PHE A 167 -3.76 -0.30 0.16
CA PHE A 167 -2.32 -0.49 0.10
C PHE A 167 -2.01 -1.97 -0.01
N ILE A 168 -1.14 -2.33 -0.96
CA ILE A 168 -0.54 -3.64 -1.07
C ILE A 168 0.94 -3.50 -1.40
N GLY A 169 1.80 -4.07 -0.55
CA GLY A 169 3.25 -4.06 -0.69
C GLY A 169 3.81 -5.47 -0.73
N TYR A 170 4.70 -5.71 -1.68
CA TYR A 170 5.45 -6.94 -1.86
C TYR A 170 6.90 -6.70 -1.44
N ALA A 171 7.43 -7.56 -0.58
CA ALA A 171 8.78 -7.44 -0.07
C ALA A 171 9.47 -8.81 0.04
N SER A 172 10.79 -8.84 -0.19
CA SER A 172 11.61 -10.04 0.03
C SER A 172 11.72 -10.39 1.52
N THR A 173 11.51 -9.39 2.40
CA THR A 173 11.43 -9.59 3.86
C THR A 173 10.39 -8.67 4.48
N PHE A 174 9.63 -9.18 5.45
CA PHE A 174 8.68 -8.35 6.20
C PHE A 174 9.37 -7.29 7.06
N SER A 175 10.64 -7.47 7.39
CA SER A 175 11.44 -6.49 8.15
C SER A 175 11.43 -5.10 7.51
N THR A 176 11.53 -5.01 6.18
CA THR A 176 11.47 -3.74 5.44
C THR A 176 10.12 -3.06 5.62
N THR A 177 9.02 -3.77 5.39
CA THR A 177 7.66 -3.24 5.59
C THR A 177 7.43 -2.81 7.03
N ARG A 178 7.90 -3.59 7.99
CA ARG A 178 7.79 -3.28 9.42
C ARG A 178 8.51 -1.98 9.76
N GLN A 179 9.73 -1.76 9.27
CA GLN A 179 10.48 -0.54 9.49
C GLN A 179 9.77 0.69 8.90
N MET A 180 9.17 0.56 7.70
CA MET A 180 8.34 1.63 7.13
C MET A 180 7.14 1.96 8.01
N LEU A 181 6.43 0.95 8.51
CA LEU A 181 5.30 1.15 9.43
C LEU A 181 5.74 1.80 10.75
N GLU A 182 6.84 1.34 11.34
CA GLU A 182 7.39 1.95 12.56
C GLU A 182 7.76 3.41 12.33
N SER A 183 8.38 3.75 11.20
CA SER A 183 8.69 5.14 10.82
C SER A 183 7.42 5.96 10.67
N MET A 184 6.39 5.47 9.99
CA MET A 184 5.14 6.20 9.76
C MET A 184 4.31 6.38 11.04
N PHE A 185 4.11 5.31 11.82
CA PHE A 185 3.17 5.30 12.94
C PHE A 185 3.79 5.66 14.29
N ILE A 186 5.08 5.45 14.48
CA ILE A 186 5.82 5.78 15.71
C ILE A 186 6.70 7.00 15.50
N GLY A 187 7.36 7.07 14.34
CA GLY A 187 8.26 8.14 13.94
C GLY A 187 9.71 7.93 14.36
N ASN A 188 10.61 8.57 13.61
CA ASN A 188 12.03 8.68 13.94
C ASN A 188 12.47 10.15 13.80
N PRO A 189 12.74 10.88 14.91
CA PRO A 189 12.58 10.45 16.32
C PRO A 189 11.13 10.14 16.71
N VAL A 190 10.92 9.38 17.77
CA VAL A 190 9.59 9.03 18.28
C VAL A 190 8.69 10.28 18.39
N GLY A 191 7.51 10.23 17.78
CA GLY A 191 6.56 11.31 17.68
C GLY A 191 6.62 12.11 16.37
N ASN A 192 7.64 11.92 15.53
CA ASN A 192 7.69 12.45 14.15
C ASN A 192 6.92 11.51 13.21
N THR A 193 5.63 11.36 13.46
CA THR A 193 4.75 10.45 12.71
C THR A 193 4.35 11.05 11.35
N ASP A 194 4.00 10.18 10.41
CA ASP A 194 3.54 10.55 9.09
C ASP A 194 2.30 11.46 9.15
N ARG A 195 2.44 12.66 8.60
CA ARG A 195 1.36 13.66 8.59
C ARG A 195 0.16 13.24 7.73
N LEU A 196 0.34 12.36 6.76
CA LEU A 196 -0.78 11.82 5.97
C LEU A 196 -1.77 11.05 6.86
N LEU A 197 -1.31 10.46 7.97
CA LEU A 197 -2.16 9.74 8.91
C LEU A 197 -3.12 10.64 9.69
N ASP A 198 -2.96 11.97 9.63
CA ASP A 198 -3.96 12.91 10.17
C ASP A 198 -5.25 12.92 9.30
N PHE A 199 -5.15 12.49 8.05
CA PHE A 199 -6.23 12.45 7.06
C PHE A 199 -6.58 11.04 6.58
N SER A 200 -5.84 10.02 7.02
CA SER A 200 -5.96 8.65 6.55
C SER A 200 -5.89 7.67 7.72
N THR A 201 -6.94 6.87 7.87
CA THR A 201 -7.03 5.88 8.95
C THR A 201 -6.91 4.48 8.39
N ALA A 202 -5.96 3.70 8.87
CA ALA A 202 -5.86 2.28 8.57
C ALA A 202 -6.98 1.51 9.30
N ILE A 203 -7.85 0.83 8.57
CA ILE A 203 -8.96 0.04 9.13
C ILE A 203 -8.72 -1.46 9.05
N THR A 204 -7.76 -1.90 8.23
CA THR A 204 -7.23 -3.27 8.20
C THR A 204 -5.72 -3.27 8.19
N GLY A 205 -5.10 -4.40 8.54
CA GLY A 205 -3.67 -4.63 8.41
C GLY A 205 -3.38 -6.12 8.56
N THR A 206 -2.89 -6.78 7.51
CA THR A 206 -2.65 -8.22 7.51
C THR A 206 -1.41 -8.54 6.68
N LEU A 207 -0.60 -9.46 7.19
CA LEU A 207 0.56 -10.02 6.49
C LEU A 207 0.18 -11.37 5.90
N PHE A 208 0.45 -11.52 4.61
CA PHE A 208 0.33 -12.77 3.85
C PHE A 208 1.69 -13.17 3.26
N PHE A 209 1.75 -14.36 2.69
CA PHE A 209 2.86 -14.83 1.91
C PHE A 209 2.36 -15.36 0.56
N ALA A 210 2.91 -14.84 -0.54
CA ALA A 210 2.69 -15.36 -1.87
C ALA A 210 3.76 -16.43 -2.14
N PRO A 211 3.39 -17.70 -2.31
CA PRO A 211 4.37 -18.76 -2.58
C PRO A 211 4.93 -18.65 -3.99
N SER A 212 6.07 -19.30 -4.23
CA SER A 212 6.62 -19.45 -5.58
C SER A 212 5.75 -20.33 -6.48
N TYR A 213 5.92 -20.23 -7.80
CA TYR A 213 5.26 -21.13 -8.76
C TYR A 213 5.60 -22.58 -8.52
N ASP A 214 6.87 -22.88 -8.23
CA ASP A 214 7.33 -24.25 -7.95
C ASP A 214 6.60 -24.87 -6.76
N PHE A 215 6.37 -24.08 -5.70
CA PHE A 215 5.59 -24.50 -4.53
C PHE A 215 4.14 -24.82 -4.89
N LEU A 216 3.55 -24.11 -5.85
CA LEU A 216 2.18 -24.34 -6.31
C LEU A 216 2.08 -25.55 -7.28
N GLY A 217 3.19 -26.16 -7.68
CA GLY A 217 3.23 -27.31 -8.56
C GLY A 217 2.98 -26.97 -10.02
N GLU A 218 3.18 -25.74 -10.44
CA GLU A 218 3.23 -25.34 -11.85
C GLU A 218 4.67 -25.54 -12.36
N GLU A 219 4.86 -26.52 -13.25
CA GLU A 219 6.09 -26.76 -14.02
C GLU A 219 6.21 -25.77 -15.20
#